data_2393d28e1a97dea6b5dc5d247c1cefe6
#
_entry.id   2393d28e1a97dea6b5dc5d247c1cefe6
#
_cell.length_a   1.000
_cell.length_b   1.000
_cell.length_c   1.000
_cell.angle_alpha   90.00
_cell.angle_beta   90.00
_cell.angle_gamma   90.00
#
_symmetry.space_group_name_H-M   'P 1'
#
loop_
_entity.id
_entity.type
_entity.pdbx_description
1 polymer ?
#
loop_
_entity_poly.entity_id
_entity_poly.type
_entity_poly.pdbx_seq_one_letter_code
_entity_poly.pdbx_strand_id
1 'polypeptide(L)'
;MSSIILQAHSLTKKYRHTVALDHIDLQIEKGKIYGFIGQNGAGKTTFLRLVTGLAFPTSGTLDLWGKSSAKDLQEQRKRIGCMIETPALFPAMTAYQNMEIQRIQRGIPDKAVIEKTLNMVGLKDTGKKSVRNFSLGMRQRLGIAIALLNTPEFLILDEPINGLDPAGIVEVRNLLKSLNKEYGMT
;
A
#
# COMPACT_ATOMS: atom_id res chain seq x y z
N MET A 1 -16.37 -10.99 -16.76
CA MET A 1 -16.11 -11.66 -15.48
C MET A 1 -15.09 -10.84 -14.72
N SER A 2 -15.36 -10.42 -13.48
CA SER A 2 -14.39 -9.72 -12.64
C SER A 2 -13.24 -10.68 -12.32
N SER A 3 -11.99 -10.28 -12.58
CA SER A 3 -10.83 -11.11 -12.24
C SER A 3 -10.50 -10.94 -10.77
N ILE A 4 -10.42 -12.05 -10.02
CA ILE A 4 -9.97 -12.08 -8.63
C ILE A 4 -8.46 -11.82 -8.61
N ILE A 5 -8.01 -10.89 -7.80
CA ILE A 5 -6.58 -10.56 -7.64
C ILE A 5 -5.99 -11.06 -6.34
N LEU A 6 -6.83 -11.31 -5.33
CA LEU A 6 -6.44 -11.91 -4.07
C LEU A 6 -7.51 -12.87 -3.60
N GLN A 7 -7.10 -14.04 -3.16
CA GLN A 7 -7.95 -15.02 -2.51
C GLN A 7 -7.21 -15.60 -1.29
N ALA A 8 -7.89 -15.63 -0.16
CA ALA A 8 -7.44 -16.28 1.06
C ALA A 8 -8.43 -17.38 1.41
N HIS A 9 -7.91 -18.55 1.77
CA HIS A 9 -8.71 -19.72 2.21
C HIS A 9 -8.22 -20.18 3.58
N SER A 10 -9.12 -20.14 4.56
CA SER A 10 -8.89 -20.53 5.95
C SER A 10 -7.56 -20.00 6.49
N LEU A 11 -7.22 -18.76 6.11
CA LEU A 11 -5.94 -18.16 6.39
C LEU A 11 -5.80 -17.88 7.89
N THR A 12 -4.82 -18.50 8.52
CA THR A 12 -4.59 -18.41 9.96
C THR A 12 -3.19 -17.89 10.25
N LYS A 13 -3.08 -16.98 11.22
CA LYS A 13 -1.80 -16.52 11.76
C LYS A 13 -1.79 -16.56 13.28
N LYS A 14 -0.85 -17.32 13.82
CA LYS A 14 -0.58 -17.40 15.27
C LYS A 14 0.79 -16.85 15.59
N TYR A 15 0.88 -16.05 16.64
CA TYR A 15 2.13 -15.57 17.23
C TYR A 15 2.21 -16.11 18.66
N ARG A 16 3.07 -17.09 18.91
CA ARG A 16 3.21 -17.75 20.23
C ARG A 16 1.84 -18.16 20.78
N HIS A 17 1.30 -17.38 21.72
CA HIS A 17 0.03 -17.65 22.43
C HIS A 17 -1.17 -16.87 21.85
N THR A 18 -0.96 -16.01 20.87
CA THR A 18 -2.02 -15.16 20.31
C THR A 18 -2.39 -15.59 18.91
N VAL A 19 -3.68 -15.83 18.67
CA VAL A 19 -4.23 -16.03 17.32
C VAL A 19 -4.57 -14.65 16.77
N ALA A 20 -3.76 -14.17 15.82
CA ALA A 20 -3.94 -12.84 15.22
C ALA A 20 -4.94 -12.88 14.05
N LEU A 21 -5.04 -14.01 13.36
CA LEU A 21 -6.05 -14.29 12.32
C LEU A 21 -6.50 -15.74 12.49
N ASP A 22 -7.80 -15.96 12.43
CA ASP A 22 -8.40 -17.28 12.61
C ASP A 22 -9.30 -17.65 11.43
N HIS A 23 -8.84 -18.57 10.58
CA HIS A 23 -9.56 -19.13 9.43
C HIS A 23 -10.26 -18.09 8.53
N ILE A 24 -9.51 -17.07 8.11
CA ILE A 24 -10.07 -15.99 7.28
C ILE A 24 -10.23 -16.46 5.84
N ASP A 25 -11.45 -16.34 5.31
CA ASP A 25 -11.79 -16.48 3.90
C ASP A 25 -12.11 -15.10 3.31
N LEU A 26 -11.42 -14.72 2.23
CA LEU A 26 -11.58 -13.41 1.60
C LEU A 26 -11.26 -13.46 0.12
N GLN A 27 -12.04 -12.70 -0.68
CA GLN A 27 -11.77 -12.49 -2.10
C GLN A 27 -11.78 -11.00 -2.43
N ILE A 28 -10.81 -10.55 -3.23
CA ILE A 28 -10.71 -9.20 -3.75
C ILE A 28 -10.70 -9.24 -5.27
N GLU A 29 -11.64 -8.51 -5.87
CA GLU A 29 -11.79 -8.37 -7.32
C GLU A 29 -11.00 -7.15 -7.82
N LYS A 30 -10.46 -7.25 -9.03
CA LYS A 30 -9.75 -6.16 -9.70
C LYS A 30 -10.64 -4.93 -9.90
N GLY A 31 -10.04 -3.74 -9.76
CA GLY A 31 -10.66 -2.46 -10.07
C GLY A 31 -11.68 -1.96 -9.05
N LYS A 32 -11.77 -2.58 -7.88
CA LYS A 32 -12.65 -2.14 -6.78
C LYS A 32 -11.84 -1.56 -5.62
N ILE A 33 -12.48 -0.69 -4.83
CA ILE A 33 -11.94 -0.19 -3.57
C ILE A 33 -12.57 -0.98 -2.43
N TYR A 34 -11.75 -1.59 -1.59
CA TYR A 34 -12.16 -2.34 -0.41
C TYR A 34 -11.78 -1.61 0.87
N GLY A 35 -12.74 -1.47 1.79
CA GLY A 35 -12.48 -1.01 3.16
C GLY A 35 -12.38 -2.19 4.11
N PHE A 36 -11.21 -2.38 4.71
CA PHE A 36 -10.97 -3.43 5.70
C PHE A 36 -11.20 -2.85 7.11
N ILE A 37 -12.37 -3.11 7.69
CA ILE A 37 -12.82 -2.47 8.92
C ILE A 37 -12.80 -3.46 10.09
N GLY A 38 -12.39 -3.02 11.26
CA GLY A 38 -12.37 -3.81 12.49
C GLY A 38 -11.72 -3.04 13.63
N GLN A 39 -11.92 -3.51 14.86
CA GLN A 39 -11.34 -2.92 16.06
C GLN A 39 -9.80 -2.98 16.03
N ASN A 40 -9.14 -2.18 16.87
CA ASN A 40 -7.69 -2.28 17.07
C ASN A 40 -7.36 -3.67 17.63
N GLY A 41 -6.32 -4.31 17.08
CA GLY A 41 -5.97 -5.68 17.43
C GLY A 41 -6.75 -6.77 16.68
N ALA A 42 -7.74 -6.45 15.84
CA ALA A 42 -8.51 -7.44 15.06
C ALA A 42 -7.73 -8.13 13.93
N GLY A 43 -6.41 -7.94 13.84
CA GLY A 43 -5.57 -8.62 12.85
C GLY A 43 -5.46 -7.92 11.50
N LYS A 44 -6.04 -6.73 11.30
CA LYS A 44 -6.01 -5.99 10.02
C LYS A 44 -4.59 -5.87 9.45
N THR A 45 -3.67 -5.25 10.19
CA THR A 45 -2.26 -5.11 9.79
C THR A 45 -1.58 -6.46 9.59
N THR A 46 -1.92 -7.48 10.41
CA THR A 46 -1.40 -8.84 10.24
C THR A 46 -1.80 -9.42 8.89
N PHE A 47 -3.07 -9.28 8.50
CA PHE A 47 -3.54 -9.72 7.19
C PHE A 47 -2.78 -9.01 6.06
N LEU A 48 -2.64 -7.69 6.12
CA LEU A 48 -1.90 -6.92 5.12
C LEU A 48 -0.43 -7.35 5.04
N ARG A 49 0.21 -7.67 6.18
CA ARG A 49 1.59 -8.19 6.21
C ARG A 49 1.71 -9.58 5.57
N LEU A 50 0.70 -10.45 5.68
CA LEU A 50 0.68 -11.75 4.99
C LEU A 50 0.59 -11.55 3.47
N VAL A 51 -0.31 -10.69 3.01
CA VAL A 51 -0.50 -10.40 1.58
C VAL A 51 0.79 -9.83 0.96
N THR A 52 1.41 -8.87 1.64
CA THR A 52 2.64 -8.20 1.16
C THR A 52 3.92 -9.02 1.35
N GLY A 53 3.85 -10.15 2.06
CA GLY A 53 4.99 -11.04 2.29
C GLY A 53 5.91 -10.60 3.44
N LEU A 54 5.49 -9.64 4.26
CA LEU A 54 6.19 -9.24 5.49
C LEU A 54 5.99 -10.24 6.63
N ALA A 55 5.04 -11.16 6.48
CA ALA A 55 4.83 -12.30 7.38
C ALA A 55 4.37 -13.51 6.56
N PHE A 56 4.49 -14.72 7.16
CA PHE A 56 4.01 -15.96 6.56
C PHE A 56 2.83 -16.52 7.36
N PRO A 57 1.84 -17.14 6.71
CA PRO A 57 0.72 -17.79 7.39
C PRO A 57 1.20 -18.96 8.25
N THR A 58 0.44 -19.27 9.31
CA THR A 58 0.63 -20.50 10.11
C THR A 58 -0.05 -21.67 9.43
N SER A 59 -1.24 -21.44 8.84
CA SER A 59 -1.99 -22.41 8.03
C SER A 59 -2.93 -21.68 7.08
N GLY A 60 -3.58 -22.43 6.20
CA GLY A 60 -4.40 -21.89 5.11
C GLY A 60 -3.57 -21.48 3.91
N THR A 61 -4.21 -20.93 2.89
CA THR A 61 -3.57 -20.53 1.63
C THR A 61 -3.88 -19.10 1.26
N LEU A 62 -2.91 -18.48 0.58
CA LEU A 62 -3.04 -17.17 -0.05
C LEU A 62 -2.76 -17.35 -1.54
N ASP A 63 -3.61 -16.75 -2.36
CA ASP A 63 -3.47 -16.71 -3.81
C ASP A 63 -3.44 -15.25 -4.26
N LEU A 64 -2.52 -14.94 -5.17
CA LEU A 64 -2.43 -13.64 -5.85
C LEU A 64 -2.50 -13.89 -7.36
N TRP A 65 -3.51 -13.33 -8.03
CA TRP A 65 -3.78 -13.51 -9.47
C TRP A 65 -3.76 -14.97 -9.91
N GLY A 66 -4.37 -15.89 -9.13
CA GLY A 66 -4.42 -17.32 -9.41
C GLY A 66 -3.11 -18.06 -9.15
N LYS A 67 -2.20 -17.50 -8.36
CA LYS A 67 -0.88 -18.07 -8.05
C LYS A 67 -0.68 -18.15 -6.53
N SER A 68 -0.26 -19.33 -6.04
CA SER A 68 -0.14 -19.60 -4.59
C SER A 68 1.23 -20.16 -4.17
N SER A 69 2.09 -20.62 -5.10
CA SER A 69 3.42 -21.08 -4.72
C SER A 69 4.28 -19.94 -4.17
N ALA A 70 5.22 -20.22 -3.28
CA ALA A 70 6.09 -19.22 -2.67
C ALA A 70 6.83 -18.36 -3.72
N LYS A 71 7.33 -19.01 -4.78
CA LYS A 71 8.01 -18.35 -5.89
C LYS A 71 7.06 -17.43 -6.67
N ASP A 72 5.87 -17.94 -6.99
CA ASP A 72 4.87 -17.17 -7.73
C ASP A 72 4.38 -15.97 -6.92
N LEU A 73 4.10 -16.15 -5.62
CA LEU A 73 3.70 -15.07 -4.74
C LEU A 73 4.74 -13.95 -4.68
N GLN A 74 6.04 -14.30 -4.64
CA GLN A 74 7.12 -13.32 -4.68
C GLN A 74 7.07 -12.49 -5.97
N GLU A 75 6.82 -13.14 -7.10
CA GLU A 75 6.72 -12.47 -8.40
C GLU A 75 5.46 -11.59 -8.48
N GLN A 76 4.30 -12.10 -8.04
CA GLN A 76 3.06 -11.32 -8.05
C GLN A 76 3.12 -10.10 -7.13
N ARG A 77 3.84 -10.16 -6.00
CA ARG A 77 4.02 -9.03 -5.09
C ARG A 77 4.71 -7.82 -5.72
N LYS A 78 5.44 -7.98 -6.80
CA LYS A 78 5.99 -6.85 -7.58
C LYS A 78 4.92 -5.95 -8.18
N ARG A 79 3.70 -6.46 -8.33
CA ARG A 79 2.51 -5.74 -8.83
C ARG A 79 1.74 -5.04 -7.70
N ILE A 80 2.20 -5.17 -6.46
CA ILE A 80 1.58 -4.57 -5.27
C ILE A 80 2.38 -3.34 -4.87
N GLY A 81 1.69 -2.22 -4.69
CA GLY A 81 2.20 -1.07 -3.93
C GLY A 81 1.66 -1.13 -2.51
N CYS A 82 2.49 -0.91 -1.51
CA CYS A 82 1.99 -0.94 -0.15
C CYS A 82 2.59 0.17 0.72
N MET A 83 1.76 0.64 1.65
CA MET A 83 2.15 1.47 2.78
C MET A 83 1.54 0.85 4.04
N ILE A 84 2.37 0.15 4.81
CA ILE A 84 1.97 -0.50 6.05
C ILE A 84 2.59 0.29 7.20
N GLU A 85 1.73 0.76 8.11
CA GLU A 85 2.10 1.67 9.19
C GLU A 85 2.57 3.05 8.68
N THR A 86 3.42 3.73 9.44
CA THR A 86 3.92 5.06 9.10
C THR A 86 4.99 4.95 8.00
N PRO A 87 4.92 5.78 6.94
CA PRO A 87 5.92 5.73 5.89
C PRO A 87 7.30 6.11 6.42
N ALA A 88 8.30 5.26 6.13
CA ALA A 88 9.70 5.53 6.46
C ALA A 88 10.25 6.61 5.53
N LEU A 89 10.25 7.85 5.99
CA LEU A 89 10.72 9.01 5.25
C LEU A 89 12.02 9.56 5.85
N PHE A 90 12.86 10.14 5.01
CA PHE A 90 14.05 10.89 5.41
C PHE A 90 13.67 12.36 5.66
N PRO A 91 13.55 12.82 6.92
CA PRO A 91 12.95 14.12 7.22
C PRO A 91 13.76 15.32 6.70
N ALA A 92 15.09 15.17 6.60
CA ALA A 92 15.98 16.23 6.11
C ALA A 92 15.96 16.39 4.58
N MET A 93 15.40 15.42 3.86
CA MET A 93 15.34 15.39 2.41
C MET A 93 14.02 15.98 1.87
N THR A 94 14.03 16.36 0.59
CA THR A 94 12.83 16.79 -0.14
C THR A 94 11.96 15.57 -0.51
N ALA A 95 10.73 15.81 -0.98
CA ALA A 95 9.88 14.75 -1.53
C ALA A 95 10.57 14.04 -2.69
N TYR A 96 11.14 14.78 -3.63
CA TYR A 96 11.86 14.22 -4.77
C TYR A 96 13.01 13.30 -4.32
N GLN A 97 13.84 13.74 -3.37
CA GLN A 97 14.98 12.95 -2.87
C GLN A 97 14.51 11.65 -2.17
N ASN A 98 13.45 11.72 -1.38
CA ASN A 98 12.85 10.52 -0.78
C ASN A 98 12.39 9.53 -1.86
N MET A 99 11.71 10.01 -2.90
CA MET A 99 11.26 9.20 -4.03
C MET A 99 12.45 8.62 -4.83
N GLU A 100 13.51 9.41 -5.05
CA GLU A 100 14.71 8.96 -5.79
C GLU A 100 15.43 7.81 -5.09
N ILE A 101 15.57 7.87 -3.76
CA ILE A 101 16.13 6.74 -2.99
C ILE A 101 15.31 5.48 -3.22
N GLN A 102 13.98 5.57 -3.10
CA GLN A 102 13.09 4.44 -3.29
C GLN A 102 13.12 3.91 -4.72
N ARG A 103 13.22 4.80 -5.70
CA ARG A 103 13.35 4.43 -7.11
C ARG A 103 14.63 3.61 -7.35
N ILE A 104 15.76 4.09 -6.82
CA ILE A 104 17.05 3.40 -6.95
C ILE A 104 17.03 2.03 -6.26
N GLN A 105 16.52 1.96 -5.03
CA GLN A 105 16.41 0.71 -4.26
C GLN A 105 15.54 -0.35 -4.97
N ARG A 106 14.52 0.09 -5.71
CA ARG A 106 13.64 -0.81 -6.47
C ARG A 106 14.14 -1.11 -7.88
N GLY A 107 15.28 -0.54 -8.29
CA GLY A 107 15.84 -0.75 -9.62
C GLY A 107 14.99 -0.16 -10.76
N ILE A 108 14.20 0.89 -10.49
CA ILE A 108 13.37 1.53 -11.51
C ILE A 108 14.24 2.46 -12.36
N PRO A 109 14.42 2.22 -13.67
CA PRO A 109 15.36 2.99 -14.48
C PRO A 109 14.85 4.40 -14.80
N ASP A 110 13.54 4.56 -15.01
CA ASP A 110 12.94 5.82 -15.44
C ASP A 110 12.79 6.79 -14.26
N LYS A 111 13.47 7.95 -14.35
CA LYS A 111 13.36 9.04 -13.36
C LYS A 111 12.08 9.85 -13.49
N ALA A 112 11.46 9.88 -14.67
CA ALA A 112 10.24 10.65 -14.91
C ALA A 112 9.06 10.13 -14.06
N VAL A 113 9.11 8.87 -13.62
CA VAL A 113 8.13 8.30 -12.70
C VAL A 113 7.97 9.09 -11.41
N ILE A 114 9.05 9.73 -10.92
CA ILE A 114 9.02 10.52 -9.67
C ILE A 114 8.11 11.73 -9.82
N GLU A 115 8.36 12.55 -10.85
CA GLU A 115 7.55 13.76 -11.08
C GLU A 115 6.10 13.42 -11.39
N LYS A 116 5.88 12.39 -12.23
CA LYS A 116 4.55 11.87 -12.53
C LYS A 116 3.81 11.49 -11.24
N THR A 117 4.46 10.72 -10.37
CA THR A 117 3.82 10.22 -9.14
C THR A 117 3.62 11.35 -8.12
N LEU A 118 4.59 12.27 -7.96
CA LEU A 118 4.41 13.44 -7.10
C LEU A 118 3.26 14.33 -7.58
N ASN A 119 3.08 14.46 -8.89
CA ASN A 119 1.93 15.18 -9.44
C ASN A 119 0.61 14.47 -9.11
N MET A 120 0.54 13.14 -9.26
CA MET A 120 -0.65 12.33 -8.93
C MET A 120 -1.12 12.54 -7.49
N VAL A 121 -0.20 12.69 -6.54
CA VAL A 121 -0.52 12.88 -5.12
C VAL A 121 -0.57 14.34 -4.69
N GLY A 122 -0.49 15.31 -5.61
CA GLY A 122 -0.56 16.74 -5.32
C GLY A 122 0.64 17.27 -4.53
N LEU A 123 1.85 16.74 -4.77
CA LEU A 123 3.10 17.17 -4.13
C LEU A 123 4.13 17.73 -5.11
N LYS A 124 3.74 18.00 -6.37
CA LYS A 124 4.63 18.50 -7.42
C LYS A 124 5.31 19.82 -7.01
N ASP A 125 4.56 20.76 -6.42
CA ASP A 125 5.01 22.11 -6.14
C ASP A 125 5.72 22.26 -4.77
N THR A 126 6.13 21.15 -4.16
CA THR A 126 6.84 21.18 -2.87
C THR A 126 8.31 21.61 -3.01
N GLY A 127 8.88 21.54 -4.21
CA GLY A 127 10.21 22.04 -4.56
C GLY A 127 11.33 21.59 -3.61
N LYS A 128 12.02 22.58 -3.03
CA LYS A 128 13.14 22.36 -2.09
C LYS A 128 12.69 22.18 -0.63
N LYS A 129 11.39 22.17 -0.33
CA LYS A 129 10.88 22.00 1.04
C LYS A 129 11.24 20.63 1.57
N SER A 130 11.92 20.57 2.72
CA SER A 130 12.25 19.28 3.37
C SER A 130 11.02 18.65 4.03
N VAL A 131 10.98 17.32 4.07
CA VAL A 131 9.86 16.52 4.59
C VAL A 131 9.60 16.78 6.07
N ARG A 132 10.59 17.19 6.87
CA ARG A 132 10.37 17.62 8.27
C ARG A 132 9.36 18.77 8.40
N ASN A 133 9.26 19.60 7.38
CA ASN A 133 8.33 20.73 7.33
C ASN A 133 6.99 20.40 6.66
N PHE A 134 6.74 19.13 6.33
CA PHE A 134 5.48 18.68 5.77
C PHE A 134 4.41 18.53 6.86
N SER A 135 3.16 18.85 6.52
CA SER A 135 2.02 18.46 7.33
C SER A 135 1.90 16.92 7.37
N LEU A 136 1.12 16.39 8.30
CA LEU A 136 0.86 14.95 8.36
C LEU A 136 0.24 14.46 7.04
N GLY A 137 -0.74 15.18 6.48
CA GLY A 137 -1.34 14.86 5.19
C GLY A 137 -0.34 14.85 4.03
N MET A 138 0.62 15.78 4.00
CA MET A 138 1.68 15.77 3.00
C MET A 138 2.59 14.54 3.17
N ARG A 139 2.92 14.14 4.40
CA ARG A 139 3.72 12.93 4.65
C ARG A 139 2.96 11.66 4.24
N GLN A 140 1.66 11.57 4.53
CA GLN A 140 0.83 10.46 4.08
C GLN A 140 0.77 10.38 2.55
N ARG A 141 0.54 11.50 1.87
CA ARG A 141 0.54 11.55 0.40
C ARG A 141 1.91 11.16 -0.19
N LEU A 142 3.01 11.53 0.45
CA LEU A 142 4.35 11.08 0.04
C LEU A 142 4.53 9.57 0.23
N GLY A 143 4.02 8.99 1.32
CA GLY A 143 4.00 7.53 1.54
C GLY A 143 3.20 6.80 0.46
N ILE A 144 2.03 7.33 0.09
CA ILE A 144 1.24 6.81 -1.03
C ILE A 144 2.02 6.94 -2.35
N ALA A 145 2.70 8.08 -2.60
CA ALA A 145 3.54 8.25 -3.79
C ALA A 145 4.64 7.19 -3.88
N ILE A 146 5.30 6.87 -2.77
CA ILE A 146 6.30 5.80 -2.72
C ILE A 146 5.69 4.44 -3.06
N ALA A 147 4.48 4.15 -2.57
CA ALA A 147 3.78 2.93 -2.92
C ALA A 147 3.41 2.84 -4.42
N LEU A 148 3.21 3.99 -5.07
CA LEU A 148 2.84 4.08 -6.49
C LEU A 148 4.02 4.01 -7.46
N LEU A 149 5.28 4.05 -7.02
CA LEU A 149 6.46 4.12 -7.89
C LEU A 149 6.54 3.03 -8.95
N ASN A 150 6.11 1.81 -8.63
CA ASN A 150 6.11 0.67 -9.57
C ASN A 150 4.83 0.59 -10.43
N THR A 151 4.00 1.64 -10.46
CA THR A 151 2.69 1.62 -11.13
C THR A 151 1.89 0.34 -10.81
N PRO A 152 1.59 0.11 -9.52
CA PRO A 152 0.99 -1.15 -9.07
C PRO A 152 -0.44 -1.32 -9.60
N GLU A 153 -0.87 -2.57 -9.76
CA GLU A 153 -2.27 -2.90 -10.06
C GLU A 153 -3.11 -3.01 -8.78
N PHE A 154 -2.45 -3.32 -7.65
CA PHE A 154 -3.05 -3.45 -6.34
C PHE A 154 -2.32 -2.57 -5.32
N LEU A 155 -3.04 -1.62 -4.72
CA LEU A 155 -2.54 -0.70 -3.71
C LEU A 155 -3.09 -1.07 -2.35
N ILE A 156 -2.20 -1.33 -1.40
CA ILE A 156 -2.54 -1.72 -0.02
C ILE A 156 -2.07 -0.61 0.92
N LEU A 157 -3.00 -0.03 1.67
CA LEU A 157 -2.73 1.06 2.59
C LEU A 157 -3.27 0.70 3.97
N ASP A 158 -2.41 0.73 4.98
CA ASP A 158 -2.80 0.54 6.38
C ASP A 158 -3.01 1.91 7.03
N GLU A 159 -4.23 2.18 7.47
CA GLU A 159 -4.66 3.41 8.15
C GLU A 159 -4.22 4.72 7.46
N PRO A 160 -4.42 4.90 6.13
CA PRO A 160 -3.86 6.03 5.37
C PRO A 160 -4.42 7.41 5.77
N ILE A 161 -5.49 7.45 6.55
CA ILE A 161 -6.17 8.68 7.00
C ILE A 161 -6.02 8.92 8.50
N ASN A 162 -5.30 8.05 9.21
CA ASN A 162 -5.18 8.15 10.67
C ASN A 162 -4.44 9.44 11.08
N GLY A 163 -5.03 10.16 12.04
CA GLY A 163 -4.48 11.41 12.56
C GLY A 163 -4.61 12.64 11.63
N LEU A 164 -5.25 12.50 10.47
CA LEU A 164 -5.52 13.63 9.60
C LEU A 164 -6.71 14.47 10.10
N ASP A 165 -6.67 15.76 9.80
CA ASP A 165 -7.81 16.64 9.96
C ASP A 165 -8.92 16.32 8.92
N PRO A 166 -10.16 16.80 9.09
CA PRO A 166 -11.26 16.50 8.19
C PRO A 166 -10.97 16.82 6.72
N ALA A 167 -10.24 17.91 6.44
CA ALA A 167 -9.86 18.29 5.08
C ALA A 167 -8.88 17.28 4.47
N GLY A 168 -7.84 16.90 5.22
CA GLY A 168 -6.86 15.89 4.80
C GLY A 168 -7.49 14.51 4.55
N ILE A 169 -8.50 14.11 5.34
CA ILE A 169 -9.26 12.88 5.10
C ILE A 169 -9.96 12.93 3.73
N VAL A 170 -10.61 14.07 3.41
CA VAL A 170 -11.30 14.26 2.12
C VAL A 170 -10.30 14.23 0.97
N GLU A 171 -9.14 14.90 1.11
CA GLU A 171 -8.09 14.90 0.08
C GLU A 171 -7.57 13.49 -0.22
N VAL A 172 -7.21 12.71 0.81
CA VAL A 172 -6.73 11.33 0.63
C VAL A 172 -7.83 10.45 0.03
N ARG A 173 -9.08 10.56 0.48
CA ARG A 173 -10.21 9.82 -0.09
C ARG A 173 -10.41 10.13 -1.57
N ASN A 174 -10.34 11.39 -1.97
CA ASN A 174 -10.48 11.80 -3.37
C ASN A 174 -9.31 11.29 -4.21
N LEU A 175 -8.07 11.34 -3.69
CA LEU A 175 -6.91 10.75 -4.32
C LEU A 175 -7.12 9.26 -4.59
N LEU A 176 -7.55 8.47 -3.60
CA LEU A 176 -7.77 7.02 -3.78
C LEU A 176 -8.86 6.73 -4.81
N LYS A 177 -9.93 7.53 -4.84
CA LYS A 177 -10.98 7.42 -5.86
C LYS A 177 -10.47 7.74 -7.27
N SER A 178 -9.64 8.77 -7.44
CA SER A 178 -9.06 9.10 -8.76
C SER A 178 -8.09 8.01 -9.21
N LEU A 179 -7.23 7.48 -8.33
CA LEU A 179 -6.34 6.37 -8.64
C LEU A 179 -7.10 5.14 -9.13
N ASN A 180 -8.20 4.80 -8.46
CA ASN A 180 -9.05 3.69 -8.89
C ASN A 180 -9.72 3.97 -10.24
N LYS A 181 -10.34 5.15 -10.41
CA LYS A 181 -11.12 5.50 -11.61
C LYS A 181 -10.25 5.69 -12.86
N GLU A 182 -9.11 6.37 -12.71
CA GLU A 182 -8.26 6.76 -13.84
C GLU A 182 -7.24 5.71 -14.22
N TYR A 183 -6.74 4.93 -13.24
CA TYR A 183 -5.68 3.94 -13.45
C TYR A 183 -6.16 2.50 -13.25
N GLY A 184 -7.43 2.27 -12.91
CA GLY A 184 -7.99 0.95 -12.68
C GLY A 184 -7.35 0.19 -11.50
N MET A 185 -6.71 0.91 -10.57
CA MET A 185 -6.08 0.32 -9.39
C MET A 185 -7.13 -0.26 -8.45
N THR A 186 -6.80 -1.40 -7.84
CA THR A 186 -7.59 -2.00 -6.76
C THR A 186 -7.09 -1.49 -5.45
#